data_fd5218c95fea1bc2080b40be98a4687e
#
_entry.id   fd5218c95fea1bc2080b40be98a4687e
#
_cell.length_a   1.000
_cell.length_b   1.000
_cell.length_c   1.000
_cell.angle_alpha   90.00
_cell.angle_beta   90.00
_cell.angle_gamma   90.00
#
_symmetry.space_group_name_H-M   'P 1'
#
loop_
_entity.id
_entity.type
_entity.pdbx_description
1 polymer ?
#
loop_
_entity_poly.entity_id
_entity_poly.type
_entity_poly.pdbx_seq_one_letter_code
_entity_poly.pdbx_strand_id
1 'polypeptide(L)'
;MIVETKDKSGITYYIDEEKRTVVCKLRGAMFDVTDNLLSRCNYVDFEHDYTIKDCYVGKAKCSPGDKWDTNTGKRIALCRALVSYYNDRDKVFMKVCNDLVSIKNYCLDQSIYAEHKADSYRDELNKHLG
;
A
#
# COMPACT_ATOMS: atom_id res chain seq x y z
N MET A 1 13.87 -31.48 -9.40
CA MET A 1 12.45 -31.52 -8.98
C MET A 1 12.15 -30.31 -8.09
N ILE A 2 11.06 -29.61 -8.38
CA ILE A 2 10.63 -28.47 -7.58
C ILE A 2 9.68 -28.95 -6.50
N VAL A 3 9.96 -28.61 -5.26
CA VAL A 3 9.12 -28.96 -4.11
C VAL A 3 8.38 -27.71 -3.65
N GLU A 4 7.06 -27.78 -3.61
CA GLU A 4 6.21 -26.74 -3.07
C GLU A 4 5.94 -26.99 -1.59
N THR A 5 6.20 -25.98 -0.75
CA THR A 5 5.85 -26.03 0.67
C THR A 5 5.07 -24.79 1.06
N LYS A 6 4.10 -24.93 1.96
CA LYS A 6 3.28 -23.83 2.45
C LYS A 6 3.38 -23.79 3.97
N ASP A 7 3.72 -22.62 4.52
CA ASP A 7 3.80 -22.48 5.98
C ASP A 7 2.42 -22.17 6.60
N LYS A 8 2.39 -22.07 7.95
CA LYS A 8 1.16 -21.82 8.70
C LYS A 8 0.52 -20.45 8.39
N SER A 9 1.31 -19.48 7.95
CA SER A 9 0.84 -18.15 7.59
C SER A 9 0.34 -18.03 6.14
N GLY A 10 0.40 -19.14 5.38
CA GLY A 10 -0.04 -19.18 3.99
C GLY A 10 1.02 -18.75 2.98
N ILE A 11 2.26 -18.55 3.40
CA ILE A 11 3.38 -18.25 2.51
C ILE A 11 3.80 -19.50 1.78
N THR A 12 3.92 -19.41 0.46
CA THR A 12 4.28 -20.56 -0.38
C THR A 12 5.73 -20.44 -0.84
N TYR A 13 6.48 -21.51 -0.72
CA TYR A 13 7.86 -21.63 -1.19
C TYR A 13 7.97 -22.71 -2.27
N TYR A 14 8.68 -22.40 -3.33
CA TYR A 14 9.05 -23.35 -4.38
C TYR A 14 10.55 -23.57 -4.31
N ILE A 15 10.95 -24.78 -3.96
CA ILE A 15 12.35 -25.13 -3.71
C ILE A 15 12.85 -26.04 -4.81
N ASP A 16 13.91 -25.63 -5.51
CA ASP A 16 14.62 -26.45 -6.50
C ASP A 16 16.04 -26.68 -6.00
N GLU A 17 16.29 -27.86 -5.48
CA GLU A 17 17.57 -28.24 -4.91
C GLU A 17 18.65 -28.41 -5.97
N GLU A 18 18.28 -28.87 -7.18
CA GLU A 18 19.23 -29.05 -8.28
C GLU A 18 19.78 -27.70 -8.76
N LYS A 19 18.90 -26.71 -8.89
CA LYS A 19 19.28 -25.36 -9.29
C LYS A 19 19.69 -24.48 -8.11
N ARG A 20 19.55 -24.99 -6.89
CA ARG A 20 19.81 -24.25 -5.64
C ARG A 20 19.06 -22.91 -5.62
N THR A 21 17.76 -22.98 -5.88
CA THR A 21 16.90 -21.79 -5.88
C THR A 21 15.70 -21.99 -4.97
N VAL A 22 15.26 -20.89 -4.37
CA VAL A 22 14.01 -20.81 -3.61
C VAL A 22 13.22 -19.62 -4.14
N VAL A 23 11.94 -19.82 -4.44
CA VAL A 23 11.00 -18.75 -4.79
C VAL A 23 9.95 -18.69 -3.69
N CYS A 24 9.77 -17.52 -3.12
CA CYS A 24 8.73 -17.23 -2.12
C CYS A 24 7.60 -16.45 -2.78
N LYS A 25 6.36 -16.86 -2.55
CA LYS A 25 5.18 -16.14 -2.98
C LYS A 25 4.34 -15.70 -1.79
N LEU A 26 4.12 -14.39 -1.69
CA LEU A 26 3.20 -13.77 -0.74
C LEU A 26 1.91 -13.41 -1.49
N ARG A 27 0.79 -13.89 -1.00
CA ARG A 27 -0.52 -13.56 -1.57
C ARG A 27 -1.02 -12.22 -1.04
N GLY A 28 -1.30 -11.29 -1.95
CA GLY A 28 -1.68 -9.91 -1.61
C GLY A 28 -3.04 -9.76 -0.97
N ALA A 29 -3.96 -10.73 -1.15
CA ALA A 29 -5.29 -10.69 -0.53
C ALA A 29 -5.27 -10.60 1.01
N MET A 30 -4.14 -10.98 1.63
CA MET A 30 -3.94 -10.87 3.08
C MET A 30 -3.65 -9.43 3.53
N PHE A 31 -3.43 -8.50 2.61
CA PHE A 31 -2.83 -7.19 2.87
C PHE A 31 -3.60 -6.06 2.18
N ASP A 32 -4.92 -6.15 2.12
CA ASP A 32 -5.73 -5.13 1.45
C ASP A 32 -5.68 -3.81 2.21
N VAL A 33 -4.96 -2.85 1.62
CA VAL A 33 -4.83 -1.50 2.15
C VAL A 33 -6.16 -0.76 2.07
N THR A 34 -6.96 -1.03 1.05
CA THR A 34 -8.26 -0.37 0.84
C THR A 34 -9.23 -0.68 1.97
N ASP A 35 -9.33 -1.94 2.40
CA ASP A 35 -10.20 -2.34 3.51
C ASP A 35 -9.82 -1.63 4.81
N ASN A 36 -8.52 -1.50 5.09
CA ASN A 36 -8.03 -0.78 6.26
C ASN A 36 -8.37 0.71 6.20
N LEU A 37 -8.27 1.32 5.03
CA LEU A 37 -8.61 2.73 4.84
C LEU A 37 -10.11 2.96 4.96
N LEU A 38 -10.95 2.12 4.34
CA LEU A 38 -12.40 2.22 4.39
C LEU A 38 -12.93 2.05 5.81
N SER A 39 -12.33 1.18 6.61
CA SER A 39 -12.74 0.98 8.00
C SER A 39 -12.43 2.18 8.91
N ARG A 40 -11.44 3.00 8.56
CA ARG A 40 -10.99 4.15 9.35
C ARG A 40 -11.47 5.49 8.83
N CYS A 41 -11.82 5.57 7.54
CA CYS A 41 -12.16 6.82 6.86
C CYS A 41 -13.51 6.68 6.15
N ASN A 42 -14.59 6.50 6.92
CA ASN A 42 -15.95 6.27 6.39
C ASN A 42 -16.52 7.44 5.56
N TYR A 43 -15.88 8.60 5.62
CA TYR A 43 -16.41 9.83 5.02
C TYR A 43 -15.67 10.27 3.75
N VAL A 44 -14.63 9.55 3.35
CA VAL A 44 -13.86 9.89 2.15
C VAL A 44 -14.21 8.88 1.06
N ASP A 45 -14.79 9.38 -0.02
CA ASP A 45 -15.00 8.61 -1.23
C ASP A 45 -13.66 8.56 -1.98
N PHE A 46 -12.99 7.42 -1.89
CA PHE A 46 -11.76 7.20 -2.61
C PHE A 46 -12.07 6.77 -4.04
N GLU A 47 -12.07 7.73 -4.97
CA GLU A 47 -12.22 7.46 -6.41
C GLU A 47 -11.07 6.62 -6.97
N HIS A 48 -9.98 6.52 -6.24
CA HIS A 48 -8.78 5.81 -6.66
C HIS A 48 -8.71 4.44 -6.00
N ASP A 49 -8.28 3.47 -6.80
CA ASP A 49 -8.02 2.12 -6.33
C ASP A 49 -6.66 2.10 -5.58
N TYR A 50 -6.72 2.04 -4.25
CA TYR A 50 -5.55 1.94 -3.39
C TYR A 50 -5.20 0.47 -3.12
N THR A 51 -5.18 -0.32 -4.16
CA THR A 51 -4.86 -1.74 -4.05
C THR A 51 -3.38 -2.00 -4.25
N ILE A 52 -2.91 -3.05 -3.59
CA ILE A 52 -1.60 -3.63 -3.83
C ILE A 52 -1.74 -4.82 -4.79
N LYS A 53 -0.62 -5.34 -5.28
CA LYS A 53 -0.61 -6.50 -6.16
C LYS A 53 -1.18 -7.73 -5.45
N ASP A 54 -1.74 -8.66 -6.23
CA ASP A 54 -2.27 -9.92 -5.70
C ASP A 54 -1.18 -10.85 -5.19
N CYS A 55 0.04 -10.71 -5.69
CA CYS A 55 1.14 -11.58 -5.35
C CYS A 55 2.48 -10.84 -5.38
N TYR A 56 3.30 -11.08 -4.35
CA TYR A 56 4.68 -10.61 -4.26
C TYR A 56 5.63 -11.79 -4.29
N VAL A 57 6.66 -11.71 -5.10
CA VAL A 57 7.60 -12.79 -5.33
C VAL A 57 9.00 -12.38 -4.93
N GLY A 58 9.64 -13.20 -4.13
CA GLY A 58 11.05 -13.09 -3.81
C GLY A 58 11.79 -14.33 -4.27
N LYS A 59 13.01 -14.18 -4.78
CA LYS A 59 13.82 -15.29 -5.27
C LYS A 59 15.20 -15.25 -4.64
N ALA A 60 15.67 -16.41 -4.21
CA ALA A 60 17.05 -16.63 -3.76
C ALA A 60 17.71 -17.67 -4.63
N LYS A 61 18.96 -17.43 -5.03
CA LYS A 61 19.76 -18.37 -5.79
C LYS A 61 21.13 -18.48 -5.11
N CYS A 62 21.56 -19.70 -4.81
CA CYS A 62 22.88 -19.93 -4.25
C CYS A 62 23.95 -19.76 -5.32
N SER A 63 25.01 -19.00 -5.00
CA SER A 63 26.17 -18.86 -5.89
C SER A 63 26.94 -20.18 -6.01
N PRO A 64 27.56 -20.45 -7.17
CA PRO A 64 28.22 -21.76 -7.40
C PRO A 64 29.30 -22.15 -6.39
N GLY A 65 29.93 -21.18 -5.73
CA GLY A 65 30.97 -21.44 -4.73
C GLY A 65 30.47 -21.57 -3.30
N ASP A 66 29.18 -21.27 -3.08
CA ASP A 66 28.61 -21.23 -1.74
C ASP A 66 27.95 -22.56 -1.36
N LYS A 67 27.92 -22.83 -0.07
CA LYS A 67 27.21 -23.96 0.47
C LYS A 67 25.71 -23.71 0.40
N TRP A 68 24.97 -24.67 -0.21
CA TRP A 68 23.52 -24.59 -0.26
C TRP A 68 22.91 -24.84 1.12
N ASP A 69 22.01 -23.93 1.53
CA ASP A 69 21.19 -24.09 2.72
C ASP A 69 19.77 -23.65 2.39
N THR A 70 18.85 -24.60 2.37
CA THR A 70 17.45 -24.37 2.04
C THR A 70 16.78 -23.36 2.98
N ASN A 71 17.07 -23.43 4.28
CA ASN A 71 16.49 -22.52 5.27
C ASN A 71 16.96 -21.07 5.05
N THR A 72 18.24 -20.88 4.79
CA THR A 72 18.78 -19.56 4.43
C THR A 72 18.18 -19.06 3.14
N GLY A 73 18.06 -19.92 2.12
CA GLY A 73 17.42 -19.59 0.86
C GLY A 73 15.97 -19.15 1.04
N LYS A 74 15.20 -19.85 1.86
CA LYS A 74 13.82 -19.45 2.21
C LYS A 74 13.78 -18.08 2.86
N ARG A 75 14.68 -17.81 3.81
CA ARG A 75 14.71 -16.53 4.52
C ARG A 75 15.04 -15.37 3.58
N ILE A 76 16.01 -15.55 2.69
CA ILE A 76 16.40 -14.53 1.70
C ILE A 76 15.23 -14.27 0.74
N ALA A 77 14.60 -15.34 0.21
CA ALA A 77 13.46 -15.22 -0.70
C ALA A 77 12.28 -14.49 -0.02
N LEU A 78 11.98 -14.84 1.22
CA LEU A 78 10.94 -14.19 2.01
C LEU A 78 11.25 -12.70 2.21
N CYS A 79 12.46 -12.35 2.61
CA CYS A 79 12.85 -10.96 2.81
C CYS A 79 12.72 -10.14 1.53
N ARG A 80 13.11 -10.69 0.39
CA ARG A 80 12.98 -10.02 -0.91
C ARG A 80 11.51 -9.80 -1.29
N ALA A 81 10.65 -10.79 -1.04
CA ALA A 81 9.21 -10.64 -1.27
C ALA A 81 8.59 -9.59 -0.35
N LEU A 82 8.98 -9.56 0.93
CA LEU A 82 8.52 -8.59 1.90
C LEU A 82 8.99 -7.17 1.57
N VAL A 83 10.24 -7.00 1.10
CA VAL A 83 10.73 -5.69 0.64
C VAL A 83 9.86 -5.17 -0.50
N SER A 84 9.56 -6.01 -1.49
CA SER A 84 8.68 -5.61 -2.60
C SER A 84 7.28 -5.23 -2.11
N TYR A 85 6.72 -6.01 -1.19
CA TYR A 85 5.41 -5.74 -0.59
C TYR A 85 5.40 -4.40 0.16
N TYR A 86 6.36 -4.18 1.06
CA TYR A 86 6.39 -2.96 1.86
C TYR A 86 6.72 -1.72 1.04
N ASN A 87 7.53 -1.83 -0.02
CA ASN A 87 7.77 -0.73 -0.96
C ASN A 87 6.47 -0.32 -1.68
N ASP A 88 5.67 -1.28 -2.13
CA ASP A 88 4.38 -0.98 -2.77
C ASP A 88 3.40 -0.39 -1.76
N ARG A 89 3.36 -0.93 -0.55
CA ARG A 89 2.52 -0.43 0.53
C ARG A 89 2.86 1.03 0.88
N ASP A 90 4.15 1.36 0.97
CA ASP A 90 4.61 2.73 1.19
C ASP A 90 4.11 3.67 0.10
N LYS A 91 4.27 3.28 -1.16
CA LYS A 91 3.79 4.08 -2.31
C LYS A 91 2.28 4.32 -2.27
N VAL A 92 1.51 3.29 -1.93
CA VAL A 92 0.04 3.41 -1.82
C VAL A 92 -0.34 4.39 -0.71
N PHE A 93 0.24 4.27 0.47
CA PHE A 93 -0.05 5.20 1.57
C PHE A 93 0.41 6.62 1.27
N MET A 94 1.54 6.82 0.61
CA MET A 94 1.98 8.15 0.17
C MET A 94 1.02 8.75 -0.85
N LYS A 95 0.48 7.94 -1.76
CA LYS A 95 -0.55 8.39 -2.70
C LYS A 95 -1.82 8.84 -1.95
N VAL A 96 -2.26 8.06 -0.96
CA VAL A 96 -3.39 8.44 -0.11
C VAL A 96 -3.12 9.77 0.59
N CYS A 97 -1.94 9.94 1.18
CA CYS A 97 -1.57 11.20 1.82
C CYS A 97 -1.64 12.38 0.85
N ASN A 98 -1.12 12.23 -0.36
CA ASN A 98 -1.14 13.30 -1.36
C ASN A 98 -2.57 13.63 -1.80
N ASP A 99 -3.42 12.63 -1.98
CA ASP A 99 -4.82 12.82 -2.34
C ASP A 99 -5.59 13.54 -1.22
N LEU A 100 -5.33 13.18 0.05
CA LEU A 100 -5.92 13.85 1.20
C LEU A 100 -5.47 15.30 1.33
N VAL A 101 -4.20 15.61 1.06
CA VAL A 101 -3.70 16.98 1.03
C VAL A 101 -4.41 17.81 -0.05
N SER A 102 -4.61 17.24 -1.23
CA SER A 102 -5.34 17.91 -2.32
C SER A 102 -6.78 18.19 -1.93
N ILE A 103 -7.47 17.24 -1.30
CA ILE A 103 -8.84 17.43 -0.79
C ILE A 103 -8.87 18.51 0.28
N LYS A 104 -7.91 18.48 1.21
CA LYS A 104 -7.78 19.49 2.26
C LYS A 104 -7.64 20.89 1.67
N ASN A 105 -6.75 21.07 0.69
CA ASN A 105 -6.51 22.34 0.05
C ASN A 105 -7.75 22.87 -0.66
N TYR A 106 -8.46 22.02 -1.39
CA TYR A 106 -9.73 22.36 -2.01
C TYR A 106 -10.75 22.82 -0.96
N CYS A 107 -10.90 22.10 0.13
CA CYS A 107 -11.82 22.46 1.21
C CYS A 107 -11.45 23.79 1.86
N LEU A 108 -10.15 24.05 2.08
CA LEU A 108 -9.70 25.34 2.61
C LEU A 108 -10.04 26.49 1.67
N ASP A 109 -9.82 26.33 0.37
CA ASP A 109 -10.17 27.34 -0.63
C ASP A 109 -11.68 27.64 -0.65
N GLN A 110 -12.51 26.58 -0.55
CA GLN A 110 -13.94 26.72 -0.48
C GLN A 110 -14.40 27.41 0.81
N SER A 111 -13.74 27.13 1.93
CA SER A 111 -14.00 27.78 3.21
C SER A 111 -13.70 29.29 3.15
N ILE A 112 -12.56 29.66 2.60
CA ILE A 112 -12.16 31.07 2.42
C ILE A 112 -13.14 31.78 1.50
N TYR A 113 -13.53 31.17 0.40
CA TYR A 113 -14.51 31.73 -0.52
C TYR A 113 -15.86 31.98 0.17
N ALA A 114 -16.34 30.99 0.94
CA ALA A 114 -17.60 31.10 1.68
C ALA A 114 -17.55 32.19 2.72
N GLU A 115 -16.43 32.37 3.41
CA GLU A 115 -16.20 33.42 4.41
C GLU A 115 -16.28 34.80 3.78
N HIS A 116 -15.61 35.02 2.64
CA HIS A 116 -15.67 36.29 1.91
C HIS A 116 -17.07 36.58 1.41
N LYS A 117 -17.80 35.58 0.95
CA LYS A 117 -19.19 35.77 0.52
C LYS A 117 -20.11 36.13 1.68
N ALA A 118 -19.92 35.52 2.83
CA ALA A 118 -20.70 35.85 4.04
C ALA A 118 -20.44 37.29 4.47
N ASP A 119 -19.18 37.74 4.45
CA ASP A 119 -18.83 39.13 4.79
C ASP A 119 -19.45 40.15 3.81
N SER A 120 -19.43 39.84 2.53
CA SER A 120 -20.04 40.67 1.49
C SER A 120 -21.55 40.83 1.71
N TYR A 121 -22.25 39.75 2.03
CA TYR A 121 -23.68 39.80 2.31
C TYR A 121 -24.01 40.45 3.64
N ARG A 122 -23.16 40.33 4.67
CA ARG A 122 -23.31 41.09 5.92
C ARG A 122 -23.20 42.59 5.70
N ASP A 123 -22.26 43.03 4.87
CA ASP A 123 -22.10 44.45 4.52
C ASP A 123 -23.33 44.96 3.78
N GLU A 124 -23.86 44.19 2.83
CA GLU A 124 -25.10 44.54 2.14
C GLU A 124 -26.27 44.60 3.09
N LEU A 125 -26.42 43.63 3.98
CA LEU A 125 -27.46 43.61 5.00
C LEU A 125 -27.39 44.85 5.89
N ASN A 126 -26.20 45.24 6.36
CA ASN A 126 -26.01 46.43 7.19
C ASN A 126 -26.40 47.70 6.47
N LYS A 127 -26.19 47.79 5.16
CA LYS A 127 -26.63 48.96 4.37
C LYS A 127 -28.16 49.06 4.34
N HIS A 128 -28.89 47.94 4.31
CA HIS A 128 -30.36 47.92 4.31
C HIS A 128 -30.95 48.17 5.70
N LEU A 129 -30.25 47.78 6.76
CA LEU A 129 -30.71 47.94 8.13
C LEU A 129 -30.25 49.23 8.80
N GLY A 130 -29.20 49.78 8.29
CA GLY A 130 -28.65 51.05 8.79
C GLY A 130 -29.29 52.23 8.16
#